data_a7877033141d66d841835cc8e4110694
#
_entry.id   a7877033141d66d841835cc8e4110694
#
_cell.length_a   1.000
_cell.length_b   1.000
_cell.length_c   1.000
_cell.angle_alpha   90.00
_cell.angle_beta   90.00
_cell.angle_gamma   90.00
#
_symmetry.space_group_name_H-M   'P 1'
#
loop_
_entity.id
_entity.type
_entity.pdbx_description
1 polymer ?
#
loop_
_entity_poly.entity_id
_entity_poly.type
_entity_poly.pdbx_seq_one_letter_code
_entity_poly.pdbx_strand_id
1 'polypeptide(L)'
;MYVEIVQDHNRQVWDERVRKGLLHTRVASDDEFKNPLKAINGRGWITGGLEGKHVLCLAGGGGLQAPLYAAAGAHVTVVDISQEMINQDNRIAQERGLKLKALVGSMDDLSMIENDSFDLVTQPVSTCYIPNLLKVYDEISRVLRVGGHYLSQHKQPINLQSAPTPYPNGYAVTQSYYDKGPLPP
;
A
#
# COMPACT_ATOMS: atom_id res chain seq x y z
N MET A 1 -18.96 -10.77 9.50
CA MET A 1 -18.29 -11.92 10.22
C MET A 1 -17.00 -12.38 9.54
N TYR A 2 -17.01 -13.03 8.34
CA TYR A 2 -15.75 -13.51 7.70
C TYR A 2 -14.78 -12.36 7.31
N VAL A 3 -15.29 -11.31 6.70
CA VAL A 3 -14.49 -10.14 6.28
C VAL A 3 -13.85 -9.44 7.49
N GLU A 4 -14.60 -9.26 8.56
CA GLU A 4 -14.13 -8.66 9.82
C GLU A 4 -12.99 -9.49 10.45
N ILE A 5 -13.12 -10.82 10.45
CA ILE A 5 -12.07 -11.72 10.95
C ILE A 5 -10.77 -11.55 10.16
N VAL A 6 -10.86 -11.46 8.83
CA VAL A 6 -9.68 -11.25 7.97
C VAL A 6 -9.06 -9.87 8.20
N GLN A 7 -9.88 -8.83 8.30
CA GLN A 7 -9.41 -7.48 8.58
C GLN A 7 -8.73 -7.37 9.95
N ASP A 8 -9.32 -7.95 10.99
CA ASP A 8 -8.73 -7.95 12.33
C ASP A 8 -7.42 -8.74 12.39
N HIS A 9 -7.37 -9.89 11.73
CA HIS A 9 -6.13 -10.65 11.59
C HIS A 9 -5.04 -9.83 10.91
N ASN A 10 -5.35 -9.23 9.76
CA ASN A 10 -4.38 -8.42 9.02
C ASN A 10 -3.88 -7.22 9.85
N ARG A 11 -4.78 -6.53 10.56
CA ARG A 11 -4.42 -5.43 11.45
C ARG A 11 -3.41 -5.89 12.50
N GLN A 12 -3.72 -6.95 13.22
CA GLN A 12 -2.86 -7.49 14.29
C GLN A 12 -1.48 -7.91 13.74
N VAL A 13 -1.46 -8.61 12.61
CA VAL A 13 -0.21 -9.07 11.98
C VAL A 13 0.65 -7.88 11.56
N TRP A 14 0.09 -6.85 10.90
CA TRP A 14 0.85 -5.70 10.47
C TRP A 14 1.32 -4.83 11.63
N ASP A 15 0.50 -4.63 12.67
CA ASP A 15 0.91 -3.96 13.90
C ASP A 15 2.10 -4.68 14.56
N GLU A 16 2.04 -6.00 14.66
CA GLU A 16 3.13 -6.79 15.23
C GLU A 16 4.41 -6.73 14.37
N ARG A 17 4.27 -6.75 13.03
CA ARG A 17 5.41 -6.61 12.12
C ARG A 17 6.13 -5.28 12.32
N VAL A 18 5.41 -4.19 12.50
CA VAL A 18 5.99 -2.86 12.79
C VAL A 18 6.73 -2.89 14.11
N ARG A 19 6.11 -3.39 15.18
CA ARG A 19 6.74 -3.46 16.52
C ARG A 19 8.03 -4.29 16.52
N LYS A 20 8.10 -5.31 15.66
CA LYS A 20 9.27 -6.17 15.51
C LYS A 20 10.28 -5.69 14.45
N GLY A 21 10.01 -4.61 13.74
CA GLY A 21 10.87 -4.10 12.66
C GLY A 21 11.09 -5.10 11.52
N LEU A 22 10.04 -5.86 11.17
CA LEU A 22 10.15 -6.93 10.17
C LEU A 22 10.13 -6.39 8.74
N LEU A 23 10.41 -7.27 7.77
CA LEU A 23 10.38 -6.96 6.34
C LEU A 23 9.08 -6.25 5.93
N HIS A 24 9.20 -5.24 5.07
CA HIS A 24 8.15 -4.35 4.57
C HIS A 24 7.60 -3.32 5.58
N THR A 25 8.29 -3.12 6.73
CA THR A 25 7.93 -2.07 7.69
C THR A 25 9.03 -1.01 7.87
N ARG A 26 10.02 -0.99 6.99
CA ARG A 26 11.06 0.03 7.01
C ARG A 26 10.51 1.40 6.61
N VAL A 27 11.01 2.43 7.22
CA VAL A 27 10.75 3.82 6.82
C VAL A 27 11.67 4.26 5.68
N ALA A 28 11.34 5.38 5.05
CA ALA A 28 12.19 5.98 4.03
C ALA A 28 13.54 6.43 4.61
N SER A 29 14.61 6.19 3.88
CA SER A 29 15.96 6.59 4.23
C SER A 29 16.26 8.05 3.85
N ASP A 30 17.30 8.62 4.45
CA ASP A 30 17.76 9.97 4.09
C ASP A 30 18.13 10.10 2.61
N ASP A 31 18.70 9.06 2.03
CA ASP A 31 19.06 9.05 0.61
C ASP A 31 17.84 9.08 -0.31
N GLU A 32 16.76 8.39 0.07
CA GLU A 32 15.50 8.42 -0.68
C GLU A 32 14.86 9.83 -0.62
N PHE A 33 14.98 10.53 0.51
CA PHE A 33 14.50 11.91 0.65
C PHE A 33 15.33 12.94 -0.15
N LYS A 34 16.57 12.65 -0.55
CA LYS A 34 17.33 13.53 -1.44
C LYS A 34 16.72 13.62 -2.84
N ASN A 35 16.06 12.57 -3.30
CA ASN A 35 15.37 12.54 -4.59
C ASN A 35 14.08 11.70 -4.46
N PRO A 36 13.05 12.23 -3.79
CA PRO A 36 11.86 11.46 -3.44
C PRO A 36 11.09 10.96 -4.67
N LEU A 37 10.96 11.78 -5.71
CA LEU A 37 10.28 11.37 -6.95
C LEU A 37 10.99 10.18 -7.62
N LYS A 38 12.32 10.17 -7.67
CA LYS A 38 13.07 9.03 -8.20
C LYS A 38 12.88 7.78 -7.36
N ALA A 39 12.83 7.92 -6.03
CA ALA A 39 12.66 6.80 -5.12
C ALA A 39 11.31 6.08 -5.31
N ILE A 40 10.20 6.84 -5.46
CA ILE A 40 8.87 6.28 -5.64
C ILE A 40 8.53 5.93 -7.09
N ASN A 41 9.21 6.54 -8.06
CA ASN A 41 8.94 6.37 -9.50
C ASN A 41 10.08 5.65 -10.23
N GLY A 42 10.74 4.70 -9.60
CA GLY A 42 11.86 3.97 -10.19
C GLY A 42 11.54 3.24 -11.51
N ARG A 43 10.26 3.01 -11.81
CA ARG A 43 9.78 2.42 -13.07
C ARG A 43 9.33 3.45 -14.11
N GLY A 44 9.33 4.75 -13.78
CA GLY A 44 8.92 5.82 -14.68
C GLY A 44 7.42 5.86 -15.02
N TRP A 45 6.56 5.26 -14.21
CA TRP A 45 5.11 5.21 -14.48
C TRP A 45 4.39 6.52 -14.18
N ILE A 46 4.93 7.33 -13.27
CA ILE A 46 4.37 8.64 -12.94
C ILE A 46 4.97 9.66 -13.92
N THR A 47 4.13 10.25 -14.76
CA THR A 47 4.51 11.28 -15.71
C THR A 47 4.03 12.65 -15.25
N GLY A 48 4.75 13.72 -15.60
CA GLY A 48 4.35 15.10 -15.33
C GLY A 48 4.56 15.61 -13.92
N GLY A 49 5.28 14.85 -13.06
CA GLY A 49 5.57 15.26 -11.68
C GLY A 49 4.40 15.09 -10.72
N LEU A 50 4.61 15.49 -9.46
CA LEU A 50 3.65 15.30 -8.36
C LEU A 50 3.30 16.62 -7.66
N GLU A 51 3.94 17.73 -8.02
CA GLU A 51 3.70 19.01 -7.38
C GLU A 51 2.22 19.41 -7.43
N GLY A 52 1.63 19.65 -6.28
CA GLY A 52 0.22 20.02 -6.13
C GLY A 52 -0.80 18.92 -6.44
N LYS A 53 -0.38 17.70 -6.83
CA LYS A 53 -1.27 16.57 -7.08
C LYS A 53 -1.84 16.01 -5.78
N HIS A 54 -3.10 15.62 -5.79
CA HIS A 54 -3.72 14.89 -4.70
C HIS A 54 -3.46 13.39 -4.88
N VAL A 55 -2.75 12.78 -3.93
CA VAL A 55 -2.33 11.38 -3.99
C VAL A 55 -2.91 10.60 -2.80
N LEU A 56 -3.58 9.49 -3.09
CA LEU A 56 -3.97 8.50 -2.10
C LEU A 56 -2.96 7.34 -2.11
N CYS A 57 -2.29 7.13 -0.98
CA CYS A 57 -1.52 5.92 -0.71
C CYS A 57 -2.44 4.90 -0.03
N LEU A 58 -2.92 3.91 -0.77
CA LEU A 58 -3.90 2.93 -0.29
C LEU A 58 -3.19 1.65 0.16
N ALA A 59 -3.40 1.24 1.41
CA ALA A 59 -2.64 0.17 2.07
C ALA A 59 -1.12 0.34 1.90
N GLY A 60 -0.66 1.56 2.04
CA GLY A 60 0.72 2.00 1.80
C GLY A 60 1.34 2.70 3.00
N GLY A 61 0.84 2.46 4.21
CA GLY A 61 1.39 2.97 5.45
C GLY A 61 2.80 2.47 5.75
N GLY A 62 3.40 2.99 6.82
CA GLY A 62 4.69 2.53 7.32
C GLY A 62 5.86 3.50 7.15
N GLY A 63 5.60 4.75 6.79
CA GLY A 63 6.65 5.79 6.76
C GLY A 63 7.59 5.72 5.55
N LEU A 64 7.25 4.96 4.52
CA LEU A 64 8.05 4.86 3.30
C LEU A 64 7.41 5.65 2.15
N GLN A 65 6.27 5.20 1.66
CA GLN A 65 5.69 5.74 0.42
C GLN A 65 5.04 7.11 0.64
N ALA A 66 4.11 7.23 1.58
CA ALA A 66 3.36 8.45 1.81
C ALA A 66 4.26 9.67 2.13
N PRO A 67 5.28 9.58 3.01
CA PRO A 67 6.20 10.68 3.21
C PRO A 67 7.02 11.04 1.97
N LEU A 68 7.42 10.08 1.14
CA LEU A 68 8.16 10.37 -0.09
C LEU A 68 7.27 11.05 -1.14
N TYR A 69 5.99 10.65 -1.27
CA TYR A 69 5.03 11.37 -2.12
C TYR A 69 4.84 12.81 -1.65
N ALA A 70 4.73 13.03 -0.33
CA ALA A 70 4.63 14.39 0.24
C ALA A 70 5.91 15.21 0.00
N ALA A 71 7.09 14.61 0.17
CA ALA A 71 8.38 15.27 -0.12
C ALA A 71 8.57 15.57 -1.61
N ALA A 72 7.87 14.85 -2.50
CA ALA A 72 7.84 15.12 -3.94
C ALA A 72 6.81 16.22 -4.34
N GLY A 73 6.19 16.91 -3.37
CA GLY A 73 5.29 18.03 -3.57
C GLY A 73 3.80 17.68 -3.66
N ALA A 74 3.42 16.42 -3.41
CA ALA A 74 2.02 16.01 -3.45
C ALA A 74 1.25 16.36 -2.17
N HIS A 75 -0.06 16.58 -2.30
CA HIS A 75 -1.02 16.57 -1.19
C HIS A 75 -1.42 15.12 -0.90
N VAL A 76 -0.88 14.53 0.15
CA VAL A 76 -0.98 13.11 0.42
C VAL A 76 -2.05 12.79 1.45
N THR A 77 -2.89 11.81 1.13
CA THR A 77 -3.66 11.03 2.10
C THR A 77 -3.15 9.59 2.07
N VAL A 78 -2.92 8.99 3.23
CA VAL A 78 -2.62 7.56 3.36
C VAL A 78 -3.71 6.88 4.15
N VAL A 79 -4.16 5.71 3.67
CA VAL A 79 -5.10 4.83 4.37
C VAL A 79 -4.44 3.48 4.54
N ASP A 80 -4.37 3.00 5.78
CA ASP A 80 -3.87 1.67 6.11
C ASP A 80 -4.69 1.08 7.25
N ILE A 81 -4.83 -0.24 7.26
CA ILE A 81 -5.60 -0.94 8.30
C ILE A 81 -4.85 -0.98 9.64
N SER A 82 -3.53 -0.88 9.61
CA SER A 82 -2.65 -0.96 10.78
C SER A 82 -2.45 0.42 11.41
N GLN A 83 -2.78 0.53 12.69
CA GLN A 83 -2.52 1.75 13.47
C GLN A 83 -1.01 2.03 13.56
N GLU A 84 -0.17 1.00 13.71
CA GLU A 84 1.27 1.17 13.83
C GLU A 84 1.91 1.64 12.52
N MET A 85 1.40 1.20 11.37
CA MET A 85 1.81 1.72 10.06
C MET A 85 1.49 3.23 9.94
N ILE A 86 0.30 3.64 10.33
CA ILE A 86 -0.14 5.04 10.36
C ILE A 86 0.69 5.86 11.35
N ASN A 87 1.03 5.31 12.51
CA ASN A 87 1.90 5.97 13.48
C ASN A 87 3.31 6.26 12.91
N GLN A 88 3.86 5.33 12.11
CA GLN A 88 5.14 5.56 11.42
C GLN A 88 5.05 6.69 10.39
N ASP A 89 3.96 6.75 9.58
CA ASP A 89 3.77 7.85 8.63
C ASP A 89 3.72 9.19 9.33
N ASN A 90 2.94 9.31 10.41
CA ASN A 90 2.85 10.53 11.21
C ASN A 90 4.20 10.93 11.81
N ARG A 91 4.94 9.95 12.36
CA ARG A 91 6.28 10.18 12.93
C ARG A 91 7.25 10.72 11.89
N ILE A 92 7.35 10.05 10.73
CA ILE A 92 8.27 10.47 9.66
C ILE A 92 7.85 11.84 9.09
N ALA A 93 6.56 12.09 8.92
CA ALA A 93 6.06 13.38 8.48
C ALA A 93 6.45 14.50 9.45
N GLN A 94 6.29 14.27 10.75
CA GLN A 94 6.68 15.24 11.79
C GLN A 94 8.21 15.48 11.79
N GLU A 95 9.01 14.42 11.77
CA GLU A 95 10.49 14.50 11.75
C GLU A 95 11.01 15.26 10.53
N ARG A 96 10.29 15.20 9.40
CA ARG A 96 10.66 15.83 8.12
C ARG A 96 9.95 17.16 7.83
N GLY A 97 9.08 17.63 8.71
CA GLY A 97 8.28 18.84 8.47
C GLY A 97 7.31 18.71 7.29
N LEU A 98 6.88 17.49 6.96
CA LEU A 98 5.96 17.20 5.87
C LEU A 98 4.50 17.26 6.36
N LYS A 99 3.59 17.56 5.43
CA LYS A 99 2.14 17.51 5.68
C LYS A 99 1.53 16.36 4.93
N LEU A 100 0.85 15.48 5.65
CA LEU A 100 0.03 14.42 5.09
C LEU A 100 -1.17 14.12 6.00
N LYS A 101 -2.22 13.55 5.43
CA LYS A 101 -3.40 13.07 6.16
C LYS A 101 -3.29 11.56 6.28
N ALA A 102 -3.14 11.04 7.50
CA ALA A 102 -3.00 9.61 7.76
C ALA A 102 -4.25 9.08 8.47
N LEU A 103 -4.88 8.06 7.90
CA LEU A 103 -6.16 7.52 8.34
C LEU A 103 -6.05 6.01 8.53
N VAL A 104 -6.56 5.50 9.65
CA VAL A 104 -6.76 4.07 9.83
C VAL A 104 -8.06 3.65 9.17
N GLY A 105 -8.00 2.69 8.25
CA GLY A 105 -9.16 2.22 7.52
C GLY A 105 -8.84 1.03 6.61
N SER A 106 -9.88 0.35 6.16
CA SER A 106 -9.75 -0.74 5.21
C SER A 106 -9.83 -0.22 3.77
N MET A 107 -9.06 -0.82 2.87
CA MET A 107 -9.03 -0.43 1.46
C MET A 107 -10.36 -0.68 0.72
N ASP A 108 -11.27 -1.47 1.27
CA ASP A 108 -12.60 -1.74 0.74
C ASP A 108 -13.71 -0.87 1.37
N ASP A 109 -13.32 0.08 2.24
CA ASP A 109 -14.23 1.07 2.83
C ASP A 109 -13.50 2.41 2.96
N LEU A 110 -13.68 3.27 1.97
CA LEU A 110 -13.16 4.64 1.93
C LEU A 110 -14.28 5.68 2.16
N SER A 111 -15.32 5.33 2.90
CA SER A 111 -16.47 6.21 3.18
C SER A 111 -16.09 7.54 3.84
N MET A 112 -14.91 7.59 4.51
CA MET A 112 -14.34 8.80 5.09
C MET A 112 -13.70 9.75 4.06
N ILE A 113 -13.71 9.39 2.77
CA ILE A 113 -13.11 10.13 1.65
C ILE A 113 -14.23 10.51 0.66
N GLU A 114 -14.23 11.75 0.23
CA GLU A 114 -15.17 12.27 -0.75
C GLU A 114 -14.88 11.71 -2.17
N ASN A 115 -15.91 11.72 -3.03
CA ASN A 115 -15.76 11.35 -4.44
C ASN A 115 -14.81 12.32 -5.15
N ASP A 116 -14.21 11.88 -6.25
CA ASP A 116 -13.41 12.71 -7.16
C ASP A 116 -12.32 13.54 -6.44
N SER A 117 -11.68 12.95 -5.42
CA SER A 117 -10.72 13.64 -4.54
C SER A 117 -9.29 13.57 -5.01
N PHE A 118 -8.90 12.51 -5.76
CA PHE A 118 -7.50 12.23 -6.06
C PHE A 118 -7.17 12.23 -7.55
N ASP A 119 -5.98 12.73 -7.87
CA ASP A 119 -5.37 12.66 -9.20
C ASP A 119 -4.64 11.33 -9.41
N LEU A 120 -4.18 10.72 -8.33
CA LEU A 120 -3.47 9.44 -8.32
C LEU A 120 -3.85 8.62 -7.09
N VAL A 121 -4.22 7.37 -7.30
CA VAL A 121 -4.26 6.35 -6.24
C VAL A 121 -3.09 5.39 -6.47
N THR A 122 -2.25 5.21 -5.46
CA THR A 122 -1.15 4.24 -5.49
C THR A 122 -1.39 3.15 -4.46
N GLN A 123 -1.23 1.90 -4.88
CA GLN A 123 -1.44 0.73 -4.03
C GLN A 123 -0.28 -0.25 -4.20
N PRO A 124 0.57 -0.42 -3.19
CA PRO A 124 1.59 -1.46 -3.18
C PRO A 124 0.95 -2.85 -3.13
N VAL A 125 1.76 -3.90 -3.11
CA VAL A 125 1.26 -5.28 -3.04
C VAL A 125 0.42 -5.47 -1.77
N SER A 126 -0.90 -5.39 -1.92
CA SER A 126 -1.86 -5.50 -0.81
C SER A 126 -3.18 -6.20 -1.19
N THR A 127 -3.50 -6.30 -2.48
CA THR A 127 -4.75 -6.92 -2.97
C THR A 127 -4.93 -8.38 -2.55
N CYS A 128 -3.85 -9.06 -2.18
CA CYS A 128 -3.90 -10.43 -1.65
C CYS A 128 -4.41 -10.53 -0.20
N TYR A 129 -4.62 -9.40 0.48
CA TYR A 129 -5.08 -9.36 1.87
C TYR A 129 -6.57 -9.05 2.02
N ILE A 130 -7.31 -8.89 0.92
CA ILE A 130 -8.72 -8.50 0.95
C ILE A 130 -9.60 -9.57 0.29
N PRO A 131 -10.68 -10.02 0.96
CA PRO A 131 -11.58 -11.04 0.39
C PRO A 131 -12.41 -10.56 -0.79
N ASN A 132 -12.80 -9.27 -0.82
CA ASN A 132 -13.63 -8.70 -1.88
C ASN A 132 -12.88 -7.60 -2.63
N LEU A 133 -12.14 -7.98 -3.66
CA LEU A 133 -11.35 -7.06 -4.47
C LEU A 133 -12.20 -6.12 -5.32
N LEU A 134 -13.40 -6.53 -5.73
CA LEU A 134 -14.29 -5.68 -6.52
C LEU A 134 -14.70 -4.44 -5.72
N LYS A 135 -15.00 -4.60 -4.44
CA LYS A 135 -15.34 -3.47 -3.56
C LYS A 135 -14.18 -2.47 -3.44
N VAL A 136 -12.94 -2.95 -3.45
CA VAL A 136 -11.74 -2.07 -3.47
C VAL A 136 -11.69 -1.26 -4.75
N TYR A 137 -11.95 -1.88 -5.90
CA TYR A 137 -11.95 -1.17 -7.18
C TYR A 137 -13.11 -0.18 -7.32
N ASP A 138 -14.27 -0.50 -6.77
CA ASP A 138 -15.41 0.44 -6.72
C ASP A 138 -15.04 1.69 -5.91
N GLU A 139 -14.44 1.52 -4.74
CA GLU A 139 -13.97 2.63 -3.91
C GLU A 139 -12.86 3.45 -4.59
N ILE A 140 -11.86 2.79 -5.21
CA ILE A 140 -10.81 3.47 -5.98
C ILE A 140 -11.42 4.30 -7.12
N SER A 141 -12.37 3.70 -7.87
CA SER A 141 -13.05 4.39 -8.96
C SER A 141 -13.83 5.62 -8.47
N ARG A 142 -14.47 5.51 -7.32
CA ARG A 142 -15.26 6.58 -6.71
C ARG A 142 -14.39 7.76 -6.26
N VAL A 143 -13.24 7.50 -5.65
CA VAL A 143 -12.38 8.56 -5.11
C VAL A 143 -11.44 9.18 -6.14
N LEU A 144 -11.22 8.52 -7.28
CA LEU A 144 -10.44 9.07 -8.39
C LEU A 144 -11.22 10.12 -9.16
N ARG A 145 -10.58 11.21 -9.49
CA ARG A 145 -11.08 12.22 -10.44
C ARG A 145 -11.16 11.63 -11.84
N VAL A 146 -12.03 12.18 -12.66
CA VAL A 146 -12.05 11.88 -14.10
C VAL A 146 -10.66 12.20 -14.69
N GLY A 147 -10.06 11.23 -15.37
CA GLY A 147 -8.68 11.31 -15.88
C GLY A 147 -7.58 11.04 -14.84
N GLY A 148 -7.97 10.73 -13.61
CA GLY A 148 -7.01 10.27 -12.58
C GLY A 148 -6.43 8.89 -12.88
N HIS A 149 -5.33 8.56 -12.24
CA HIS A 149 -4.59 7.32 -12.49
C HIS A 149 -4.62 6.40 -11.26
N TYR A 150 -4.75 5.11 -11.51
CA TYR A 150 -4.53 4.07 -10.51
C TYR A 150 -3.23 3.30 -10.81
N LEU A 151 -2.30 3.34 -9.88
CA LEU A 151 -1.01 2.67 -9.95
C LEU A 151 -0.96 1.56 -8.90
N SER A 152 -0.89 0.30 -9.33
CA SER A 152 -0.86 -0.82 -8.40
C SER A 152 0.21 -1.84 -8.72
N GLN A 153 0.62 -2.57 -7.68
CA GLN A 153 1.49 -3.73 -7.79
C GLN A 153 0.77 -4.94 -7.21
N HIS A 154 0.85 -6.06 -7.92
CA HIS A 154 0.20 -7.31 -7.53
C HIS A 154 1.22 -8.44 -7.39
N LYS A 155 0.96 -9.37 -6.48
CA LYS A 155 1.66 -10.65 -6.50
C LYS A 155 1.23 -11.44 -7.72
N GLN A 156 2.18 -12.06 -8.38
CA GLN A 156 1.88 -13.07 -9.39
C GLN A 156 1.32 -14.32 -8.68
N PRO A 157 0.32 -15.00 -9.26
CA PRO A 157 -0.22 -16.22 -8.67
C PRO A 157 0.86 -17.25 -8.33
N ILE A 158 1.85 -17.40 -9.20
CA ILE A 158 2.99 -18.30 -8.97
C ILE A 158 3.75 -18.01 -7.66
N ASN A 159 3.81 -16.76 -7.22
CA ASN A 159 4.46 -16.40 -5.95
C ASN A 159 3.70 -16.92 -4.72
N LEU A 160 2.38 -17.10 -4.85
CA LEU A 160 1.53 -17.64 -3.80
C LEU A 160 1.52 -19.17 -3.79
N GLN A 161 1.93 -19.79 -4.90
CA GLN A 161 1.93 -21.23 -5.11
C GLN A 161 3.31 -21.86 -4.97
N SER A 162 4.34 -21.05 -4.78
CA SER A 162 5.73 -21.48 -4.63
C SER A 162 6.10 -21.63 -3.18
N ALA A 163 7.03 -22.56 -2.90
CA ALA A 163 7.65 -22.68 -1.58
C ALA A 163 8.21 -21.32 -1.13
N PRO A 164 8.10 -20.96 0.17
CA PRO A 164 8.57 -19.66 0.68
C PRO A 164 10.09 -19.52 0.63
N THR A 165 10.83 -20.63 0.60
CA THR A 165 12.29 -20.65 0.52
C THR A 165 12.76 -21.18 -0.82
N PRO A 166 13.76 -20.54 -1.46
CA PRO A 166 14.31 -21.04 -2.71
C PRO A 166 15.09 -22.35 -2.49
N TYR A 167 15.06 -23.20 -3.48
CA TYR A 167 15.97 -24.33 -3.63
C TYR A 167 17.27 -23.86 -4.34
N PRO A 168 18.36 -24.63 -4.31
CA PRO A 168 19.62 -24.22 -4.95
C PRO A 168 19.49 -23.82 -6.43
N ASN A 169 18.51 -24.39 -7.15
CA ASN A 169 18.28 -24.16 -8.57
C ASN A 169 16.95 -23.45 -8.89
N GLY A 170 16.31 -22.79 -7.90
CA GLY A 170 15.05 -22.07 -8.11
C GLY A 170 14.02 -22.27 -7.02
N TYR A 171 12.74 -22.16 -7.36
CA TYR A 171 11.62 -22.33 -6.45
C TYR A 171 10.80 -23.56 -6.85
N ALA A 172 10.35 -24.34 -5.86
CA ALA A 172 9.37 -25.37 -6.12
C ALA A 172 7.96 -24.77 -6.13
N VAL A 173 7.19 -25.07 -7.16
CA VAL A 173 5.75 -24.82 -7.18
C VAL A 173 5.08 -25.94 -6.41
N THR A 174 4.49 -25.63 -5.27
CA THR A 174 3.92 -26.60 -4.33
C THR A 174 2.41 -26.72 -4.43
N GLN A 175 1.75 -25.75 -5.10
CA GLN A 175 0.31 -25.71 -5.29
C GLN A 175 -0.02 -25.60 -6.78
N SER A 176 -1.07 -26.27 -7.23
CA SER A 176 -1.53 -26.16 -8.61
C SER A 176 -2.06 -24.76 -8.91
N TYR A 177 -1.68 -24.18 -10.05
CA TYR A 177 -2.24 -22.91 -10.53
C TYR A 177 -3.76 -22.96 -10.72
N TYR A 178 -4.30 -24.14 -11.00
CA TYR A 178 -5.72 -24.33 -11.31
C TYR A 178 -6.56 -24.71 -10.08
N ASP A 179 -5.95 -24.87 -8.91
CA ASP A 179 -6.67 -25.12 -7.67
C ASP A 179 -7.54 -23.91 -7.32
N LYS A 180 -8.83 -24.17 -7.07
CA LYS A 180 -9.83 -23.13 -6.75
C LYS A 180 -10.08 -23.01 -5.24
N GLY A 181 -9.43 -23.82 -4.44
CA GLY A 181 -9.51 -23.78 -2.98
C GLY A 181 -8.60 -22.71 -2.38
N PRO A 182 -8.76 -22.43 -1.09
CA PRO A 182 -7.84 -21.57 -0.37
C PRO A 182 -6.43 -22.19 -0.40
N LEU A 183 -5.41 -21.33 -0.58
CA LEU A 183 -4.04 -21.77 -0.43
C LEU A 183 -3.76 -22.10 1.05
N PRO A 184 -2.95 -23.13 1.32
CA PRO A 184 -2.55 -23.43 2.69
C PRO A 184 -1.77 -22.26 3.30
N PRO A 185 -1.82 -22.11 4.63
CA PRO A 185 -1.14 -21.06 5.36
C PRO A 185 0.38 -21.11 5.25
#